data_409625c792f8b6850f9d0764c258b5a9
#
_entry.id   409625c792f8b6850f9d0764c258b5a9
#
_cell.length_a   1.000
_cell.length_b   1.000
_cell.length_c   1.000
_cell.angle_alpha   90.00
_cell.angle_beta   90.00
_cell.angle_gamma   90.00
#
_symmetry.space_group_name_H-M   'P 1'
#
loop_
_entity.id
_entity.type
_entity.pdbx_description
1 polymer ?
#
loop_
_entity_poly.entity_id
_entity_poly.type
_entity_poly.pdbx_seq_one_letter_code
_entity_poly.pdbx_strand_id
1 'polypeptide(L)' 'MIWVFHRYGKYLSCEVRTSEANEGFEILIDKDGETNCEWYPDQEQIERRWDTLTRELRQEGWGELYDGPD' A
#
# COMPACT_ATOMS: atom_id res chain seq x y z
N MET A 1 -5.09 -2.58 -7.34
CA MET A 1 -5.58 -3.23 -6.10
C MET A 1 -5.48 -2.24 -4.96
N ILE A 2 -6.51 -2.18 -4.15
CA ILE A 2 -6.57 -1.24 -3.02
C ILE A 2 -6.82 -2.02 -1.75
N TRP A 3 -6.04 -1.73 -0.71
CA TRP A 3 -6.24 -2.27 0.64
C TRP A 3 -6.49 -1.12 1.60
N VAL A 4 -7.43 -1.32 2.51
CA VAL A 4 -7.75 -0.33 3.54
C VAL A 4 -7.48 -0.94 4.91
N PHE A 5 -6.74 -0.21 5.72
CA PHE A 5 -6.42 -0.60 7.09
C PHE A 5 -7.05 0.39 8.05
N HIS A 6 -7.33 -0.06 9.27
CA HIS A 6 -7.88 0.83 10.31
C HIS A 6 -7.17 0.61 11.64
N ARG A 7 -7.11 1.68 12.42
CA ARG A 7 -6.53 1.65 13.75
C ARG A 7 -7.05 2.85 14.53
N TYR A 8 -7.69 2.59 15.68
CA TYR A 8 -8.20 3.66 16.57
C TYR A 8 -9.02 4.73 15.85
N GLY A 9 -9.93 4.30 14.98
CA GLY A 9 -10.77 5.22 14.23
C GLY A 9 -10.10 5.93 13.06
N LYS A 10 -8.84 5.63 12.80
CA LYS A 10 -8.10 6.19 11.67
C LYS A 10 -8.02 5.16 10.54
N TYR A 11 -7.88 5.67 9.32
CA TYR A 11 -7.82 4.84 8.13
C TYR A 11 -6.54 5.11 7.35
N LEU A 12 -6.03 4.08 6.72
CA LEU A 12 -4.88 4.14 5.83
C LEU A 12 -5.21 3.31 4.61
N SER A 13 -5.00 3.84 3.42
CA SER A 13 -5.20 3.07 2.20
C SER A 13 -3.89 2.91 1.45
N CYS A 14 -3.73 1.75 0.84
CA CYS A 14 -2.58 1.43 0.00
C CYS A 14 -3.08 0.95 -1.34
N GLU A 15 -2.56 1.49 -2.40
CA GLU A 15 -2.90 1.07 -3.76
C GLU A 15 -1.65 0.64 -4.50
N VAL A 16 -1.70 -0.53 -5.12
CA VAL A 16 -0.64 -1.02 -6.01
C VAL A 16 -1.15 -0.94 -7.43
N ARG A 17 -0.41 -0.27 -8.30
CA ARG A 17 -0.81 -0.11 -9.69
C ARG A 17 0.43 -0.06 -10.60
N THR A 18 0.20 -0.21 -11.91
CA THR A 18 1.26 0.02 -12.88
C THR A 18 1.52 1.52 -13.01
N SER A 19 2.78 1.88 -13.23
CA SER A 19 3.14 3.29 -13.42
C SER A 19 2.67 3.79 -14.78
N GLU A 20 2.02 4.95 -14.82
CA GLU A 20 1.60 5.58 -16.06
C GLU A 20 2.71 6.40 -16.71
N ALA A 21 3.59 6.95 -15.89
CA ALA A 21 4.64 7.85 -16.37
C ALA A 21 5.90 7.11 -16.81
N ASN A 22 6.19 5.97 -16.18
CA ASN A 22 7.39 5.18 -16.41
C ASN A 22 7.02 3.71 -16.43
N GLU A 23 7.91 2.87 -16.96
CA GLU A 23 7.73 1.44 -16.80
C GLU A 23 7.86 1.07 -15.33
N GLY A 24 7.17 0.02 -14.90
CA GLY A 24 7.23 -0.46 -13.54
C GLY A 24 5.93 -0.29 -12.79
N PHE A 25 6.04 -0.18 -11.48
CA PHE A 25 4.89 -0.22 -10.58
C PHE A 25 4.99 0.88 -9.53
N GLU A 26 3.84 1.24 -8.97
CA GLU A 26 3.76 2.24 -7.91
C GLU A 26 2.94 1.72 -6.75
N ILE A 27 3.35 2.13 -5.54
CA ILE A 27 2.54 1.95 -4.33
C ILE A 27 2.17 3.35 -3.85
N LEU A 28 0.87 3.60 -3.75
CA LEU A 28 0.37 4.85 -3.18
C LEU A 28 -0.14 4.57 -1.78
N ILE A 29 0.37 5.32 -0.82
CA ILE A 29 -0.03 5.20 0.58
C ILE A 29 -0.68 6.50 1.00
N ASP A 30 -1.96 6.43 1.35
CA ASP A 30 -2.73 7.59 1.79
C ASP A 30 -3.03 7.44 3.27
N LYS A 31 -2.47 8.35 4.07
CA LYS A 31 -2.61 8.34 5.52
C LYS A 31 -2.80 9.76 6.01
N ASP A 32 -3.86 10.00 6.77
CA ASP A 32 -4.16 11.29 7.38
C ASP A 32 -4.18 12.45 6.36
N GLY A 33 -4.68 12.19 5.15
CA GLY A 33 -4.76 13.18 4.09
C GLY A 33 -3.46 13.40 3.33
N GLU A 34 -2.39 12.70 3.69
CA GLU A 34 -1.13 12.75 2.96
C GLU A 34 -0.99 11.53 2.09
N THR A 35 -0.63 11.74 0.82
CA THR A 35 -0.40 10.67 -0.13
C THR A 35 1.08 10.58 -0.45
N ASN A 36 1.66 9.41 -0.24
CA ASN A 36 3.03 9.11 -0.62
C ASN A 36 3.03 8.10 -1.76
N CYS A 37 3.90 8.28 -2.73
CA CYS A 37 4.03 7.39 -3.87
C CYS A 37 5.44 6.83 -3.91
N GLU A 38 5.56 5.50 -4.02
CA GLU A 38 6.83 4.82 -4.18
C GLU A 38 6.81 4.10 -5.52
N TRP A 39 7.90 4.19 -6.27
CA TRP A 39 8.04 3.55 -7.57
C TRP A 39 9.06 2.42 -7.53
N TYR A 40 8.74 1.34 -8.23
CA TYR A 40 9.63 0.17 -8.33
C TYR A 40 9.69 -0.32 -9.78
N PRO A 41 10.88 -0.70 -10.24
CA PRO A 41 11.06 -1.05 -11.67
C PRO A 41 10.45 -2.37 -12.09
N ASP A 42 10.28 -3.31 -11.17
CA ASP A 42 9.78 -4.64 -11.49
C ASP A 42 8.86 -5.20 -10.41
N GLN A 43 8.18 -6.28 -10.78
CA GLN A 43 7.19 -6.91 -9.91
C GLN A 43 7.83 -7.51 -8.65
N GLU A 44 9.01 -8.07 -8.78
CA GLU A 44 9.69 -8.67 -7.62
C GLU A 44 9.96 -7.65 -6.53
N GLN A 45 10.42 -6.46 -6.92
CA GLN A 45 10.74 -5.41 -5.95
C GLN A 45 9.46 -4.86 -5.29
N ILE A 46 8.39 -4.67 -6.07
CA ILE A 46 7.16 -4.13 -5.49
C ILE A 46 6.50 -5.15 -4.57
N GLU A 47 6.54 -6.44 -4.89
CA GLU A 47 6.02 -7.49 -4.01
C GLU A 47 6.79 -7.55 -2.71
N ARG A 48 8.10 -7.42 -2.77
CA ARG A 48 8.96 -7.41 -1.59
C ARG A 48 8.64 -6.21 -0.69
N ARG A 49 8.45 -5.05 -1.29
CA ARG A 49 8.07 -3.85 -0.55
C ARG A 49 6.69 -4.00 0.07
N TRP A 50 5.75 -4.56 -0.67
CA TRP A 50 4.40 -4.80 -0.19
C TRP A 50 4.40 -5.72 1.03
N ASP A 51 5.17 -6.80 1.00
CA ASP A 51 5.28 -7.71 2.13
C ASP A 51 5.83 -7.01 3.37
N THR A 52 6.86 -6.19 3.20
CA THR A 52 7.47 -5.43 4.29
C THR A 52 6.47 -4.42 4.85
N LEU A 53 5.79 -3.68 3.99
CA LEU A 53 4.83 -2.67 4.38
C LEU A 53 3.68 -3.26 5.19
N THR A 54 3.08 -4.33 4.69
CA THR A 54 1.94 -4.97 5.37
C THR A 54 2.36 -5.57 6.70
N ARG A 55 3.57 -6.13 6.77
CA ARG A 55 4.10 -6.67 8.03
C ARG A 55 4.29 -5.56 9.06
N GLU A 56 4.86 -4.43 8.66
CA GLU A 56 5.03 -3.28 9.55
C GLU A 56 3.70 -2.75 10.05
N LEU A 57 2.71 -2.62 9.17
CA LEU A 57 1.38 -2.16 9.56
C LEU A 57 0.74 -3.09 10.59
N ARG A 58 0.85 -4.40 10.39
CA ARG A 58 0.30 -5.36 11.36
C ARG A 58 1.02 -5.26 12.71
N GLN A 59 2.32 -5.07 12.70
CA GLN A 59 3.10 -4.90 13.94
C GLN A 59 2.71 -3.63 14.68
N GLU A 60 2.31 -2.59 13.96
CA GLU A 60 1.85 -1.33 14.54
C GLU A 60 0.39 -1.39 15.00
N GLY A 61 -0.29 -2.50 14.78
CA GLY A 61 -1.66 -2.67 15.23
C GLY A 61 -2.73 -2.32 14.21
N TRP A 62 -2.36 -2.08 12.95
CA TRP A 62 -3.33 -1.83 11.90
C TRP A 62 -4.05 -3.12 11.51
N GLY A 63 -5.37 -3.07 11.48
CA GLY A 63 -6.20 -4.18 11.03
C GLY A 63 -6.66 -3.97 9.60
N GLU A 64 -6.79 -5.05 8.85
CA GLU A 64 -7.31 -4.98 7.49
C GLU A 64 -8.83 -4.83 7.52
N LEU A 65 -9.33 -3.77 6.89
CA LEU A 65 -10.75 -3.53 6.74
C LEU A 65 -11.24 -4.07 5.40
N TYR A 66 -10.38 -4.01 4.39
CA TYR A 66 -10.68 -4.47 3.05
C TYR A 66 -9.38 -4.98 2.42
N ASP A 67 -9.37 -6.20 1.94
CA ASP A 67 -8.15 -6.86 1.48
C ASP A 67 -8.08 -7.01 -0.05
N GLY A 68 -8.52 -5.99 -0.74
CA GLY A 68 -8.40 -5.92 -2.18
C GLY A 68 -9.68 -6.23 -2.91
N PRO A 69 -9.72 -5.97 -4.21
CA PRO A 69 -10.88 -6.26 -5.04
C PRO A 69 -10.98 -7.75 -5.34
N ASP A 70 -12.15 -8.19 -5.46
CA ASP A 70 -12.43 -9.55 -5.89
C ASP A 70 -12.62 -9.61 -7.40
#